data_7c710470d4108045ed2c80a6f0157425
#
_entry.id   7c710470d4108045ed2c80a6f0157425
#
_cell.length_a   1.000
_cell.length_b   1.000
_cell.length_c   1.000
_cell.angle_alpha   90.00
_cell.angle_beta   90.00
_cell.angle_gamma   90.00
#
_symmetry.space_group_name_H-M   'P 1'
#
loop_
_entity.id
_entity.type
_entity.pdbx_description
1 polymer ?
#
loop_
_entity_poly.entity_id
_entity_poly.type
_entity_poly.pdbx_seq_one_letter_code
_entity_poly.pdbx_strand_id
1 'polypeptide(L)'
;LRLIEAVPYKIHTVLTDNGIQFTTPGASGSAVPLIREAIANGELFRAHAIEYACATNDIEHRTTKAKHPWTNGQVERMNRTIKDATVKRFYYQSHDQLRRHLADFVTAYNFGRRLKTLKGLTPYEFICKAWLSQPERFSLNPLQQMPGLNT
;
A
#
# COMPACT_ATOMS: atom_id res chain seq x y z
N LEU A 1 -4.82 -5.66 -7.29
CA LEU A 1 -4.19 -6.94 -6.91
C LEU A 1 -2.66 -6.83 -6.86
N ARG A 2 -2.01 -6.08 -7.74
CA ARG A 2 -0.53 -5.92 -7.74
C ARG A 2 0.07 -5.54 -6.38
N LEU A 3 -0.66 -4.79 -5.52
CA LEU A 3 -0.18 -4.45 -4.19
C LEU A 3 -0.06 -5.71 -3.30
N ILE A 4 -1.04 -6.61 -3.36
CA ILE A 4 -1.05 -7.85 -2.55
C ILE A 4 0.11 -8.76 -2.95
N GLU A 5 0.42 -8.81 -4.25
CA GLU A 5 1.53 -9.60 -4.81
C GLU A 5 2.91 -8.98 -4.52
N ALA A 6 2.97 -7.64 -4.40
CA ALA A 6 4.22 -6.90 -4.25
C ALA A 6 4.77 -6.86 -2.82
N VAL A 7 3.94 -7.12 -1.80
CA VAL A 7 4.38 -7.05 -0.41
C VAL A 7 4.67 -8.44 0.16
N PRO A 8 5.73 -8.62 0.96
CA PRO A 8 6.12 -9.92 1.49
C PRO A 8 5.28 -10.37 2.71
N TYR A 9 4.28 -9.60 3.11
CA TYR A 9 3.46 -9.86 4.31
C TYR A 9 1.98 -9.86 3.98
N LYS A 10 1.19 -10.52 4.81
CA LYS A 10 -0.28 -10.52 4.70
C LYS A 10 -0.81 -9.12 5.03
N ILE A 11 -1.58 -8.55 4.12
CA ILE A 11 -2.31 -7.30 4.35
C ILE A 11 -3.59 -7.64 5.11
N HIS A 12 -3.75 -7.11 6.33
CA HIS A 12 -4.95 -7.31 7.13
C HIS A 12 -5.96 -6.19 6.95
N THR A 13 -5.47 -4.96 6.83
CA THR A 13 -6.34 -3.77 6.75
C THR A 13 -5.78 -2.79 5.74
N VAL A 14 -6.65 -2.22 4.92
CA VAL A 14 -6.35 -1.09 4.04
C VAL A 14 -7.17 0.11 4.50
N LEU A 15 -6.50 1.24 4.73
CA LEU A 15 -7.13 2.51 5.06
C LEU A 15 -7.06 3.43 3.85
N THR A 16 -8.22 3.93 3.39
CA THR A 16 -8.31 4.93 2.32
C THR A 16 -9.07 6.17 2.79
N ASP A 17 -9.04 7.23 2.02
CA ASP A 17 -10.02 8.29 2.14
C ASP A 17 -11.39 7.83 1.59
N ASN A 18 -12.41 8.72 1.71
CA ASN A 18 -13.76 8.47 1.21
C ASN A 18 -13.93 8.85 -0.28
N GLY A 19 -12.82 8.93 -1.03
CA GLY A 19 -12.86 9.27 -2.44
C GLY A 19 -13.63 8.22 -3.25
N ILE A 20 -14.33 8.65 -4.30
CA ILE A 20 -15.08 7.77 -5.21
C ILE A 20 -14.20 6.73 -5.92
N GLN A 21 -12.88 6.93 -5.91
CA GLN A 21 -11.89 5.98 -6.41
C GLN A 21 -11.61 4.80 -5.48
N PHE A 22 -12.16 4.80 -4.26
CA PHE A 22 -11.91 3.77 -3.26
C PHE A 22 -13.16 3.19 -2.64
N THR A 23 -14.31 3.87 -2.77
CA THR A 23 -15.57 3.50 -2.12
C THR A 23 -16.70 3.32 -3.12
N THR A 24 -17.61 2.41 -2.82
CA THR A 24 -18.83 2.21 -3.60
C THR A 24 -19.78 3.40 -3.40
N PRO A 25 -20.26 4.05 -4.48
CA PRO A 25 -21.19 5.17 -4.36
C PRO A 25 -22.46 4.79 -3.60
N GLY A 26 -22.86 5.65 -2.65
CA GLY A 26 -24.06 5.43 -1.83
C GLY A 26 -23.86 4.52 -0.61
N ALA A 27 -22.70 3.90 -0.44
CA ALA A 27 -22.39 3.15 0.76
C ALA A 27 -22.00 4.09 1.91
N SER A 28 -22.53 3.82 3.09
CA SER A 28 -22.16 4.51 4.34
C SER A 28 -20.89 3.86 4.93
N GLY A 29 -19.71 4.19 4.38
CA GLY A 29 -18.44 3.57 4.76
C GLY A 29 -18.01 2.47 3.79
N SER A 30 -17.27 1.45 4.28
CA SER A 30 -16.82 0.33 3.44
C SER A 30 -17.95 -0.64 3.11
N ALA A 31 -18.08 -1.00 1.84
CA ALA A 31 -19.02 -2.01 1.35
C ALA A 31 -18.51 -3.45 1.48
N VAL A 32 -17.29 -3.69 1.98
CA VAL A 32 -16.67 -5.03 2.10
C VAL A 32 -17.56 -6.05 2.82
N PRO A 33 -18.23 -5.74 3.93
CA PRO A 33 -19.15 -6.70 4.58
C PRO A 33 -20.28 -7.14 3.67
N LEU A 34 -20.94 -6.20 2.97
CA LEU A 34 -22.04 -6.49 2.04
C LEU A 34 -21.57 -7.33 0.84
N ILE A 35 -20.36 -7.06 0.34
CA ILE A 35 -19.77 -7.83 -0.76
C ILE A 35 -19.50 -9.27 -0.31
N ARG A 36 -18.96 -9.48 0.89
CA ARG A 36 -18.72 -10.83 1.44
C ARG A 36 -20.02 -11.62 1.58
N GLU A 37 -21.08 -10.99 2.07
CA GLU A 37 -22.39 -11.60 2.20
C GLU A 37 -22.95 -11.99 0.82
N ALA A 38 -22.93 -11.08 -0.15
CA ALA A 38 -23.37 -11.37 -1.51
C ALA A 38 -22.57 -12.51 -2.17
N ILE A 39 -21.24 -12.55 -2.00
CA ILE A 39 -20.40 -13.65 -2.50
C ILE A 39 -20.82 -14.98 -1.84
N ALA A 40 -21.04 -15.01 -0.54
CA ALA A 40 -21.45 -16.22 0.19
C ALA A 40 -22.82 -16.73 -0.27
N ASN A 41 -23.73 -15.83 -0.65
CA ASN A 41 -25.06 -16.15 -1.15
C ASN A 41 -25.10 -16.47 -2.67
N GLY A 42 -23.97 -16.31 -3.38
CA GLY A 42 -23.91 -16.44 -4.85
C GLY A 42 -24.59 -15.29 -5.60
N GLU A 43 -24.76 -14.14 -4.96
CA GLU A 43 -25.42 -12.97 -5.52
C GLU A 43 -24.41 -12.03 -6.20
N LEU A 44 -24.88 -11.32 -7.25
CA LEU A 44 -24.07 -10.28 -7.91
C LEU A 44 -24.20 -8.96 -7.13
N PHE A 45 -23.08 -8.46 -6.62
CA PHE A 45 -23.01 -7.17 -5.96
C PHE A 45 -22.14 -6.20 -6.76
N ARG A 46 -22.70 -5.07 -7.17
CA ARG A 46 -21.95 -4.03 -7.89
C ARG A 46 -21.20 -3.16 -6.90
N ALA A 47 -19.90 -3.35 -6.82
CA ALA A 47 -19.03 -2.66 -5.89
C ALA A 47 -17.79 -2.07 -6.57
N HIS A 48 -17.09 -1.20 -5.84
CA HIS A 48 -15.80 -0.68 -6.29
C HIS A 48 -14.75 -1.80 -6.33
N ALA A 49 -13.89 -1.78 -7.36
CA ALA A 49 -12.91 -2.85 -7.59
C ALA A 49 -11.96 -3.08 -6.40
N ILE A 50 -11.61 -2.02 -5.64
CA ILE A 50 -10.73 -2.16 -4.47
C ILE A 50 -11.46 -2.84 -3.31
N GLU A 51 -12.73 -2.54 -3.09
CA GLU A 51 -13.55 -3.16 -2.05
C GLU A 51 -13.81 -4.64 -2.36
N TYR A 52 -14.08 -4.95 -3.63
CA TYR A 52 -14.18 -6.34 -4.08
C TYR A 52 -12.88 -7.11 -3.87
N ALA A 53 -11.74 -6.50 -4.21
CA ALA A 53 -10.43 -7.11 -3.96
C ALA A 53 -10.16 -7.32 -2.46
N CYS A 54 -10.57 -6.40 -1.60
CA CYS A 54 -10.48 -6.55 -0.15
C CYS A 54 -11.37 -7.71 0.34
N ALA A 55 -12.61 -7.79 -0.14
CA ALA A 55 -13.55 -8.85 0.25
C ALA A 55 -13.05 -10.25 -0.11
N THR A 56 -12.52 -10.42 -1.34
CA THR A 56 -12.03 -11.71 -1.85
C THR A 56 -10.69 -12.16 -1.26
N ASN A 57 -9.91 -11.25 -0.67
CA ASN A 57 -8.59 -11.55 -0.08
C ASN A 57 -8.58 -11.47 1.45
N ASP A 58 -9.74 -11.45 2.08
CA ASP A 58 -9.90 -11.35 3.54
C ASP A 58 -9.19 -10.12 4.14
N ILE A 59 -9.26 -8.99 3.43
CA ILE A 59 -8.71 -7.71 3.85
C ILE A 59 -9.84 -6.83 4.38
N GLU A 60 -9.64 -6.24 5.55
CA GLU A 60 -10.54 -5.21 6.07
C GLU A 60 -10.29 -3.89 5.32
N HIS A 61 -11.34 -3.28 4.81
CA HIS A 61 -11.28 -1.93 4.26
C HIS A 61 -11.87 -0.92 5.24
N ARG A 62 -11.06 0.04 5.66
CA ARG A 62 -11.47 1.16 6.50
C ARG A 62 -11.37 2.46 5.72
N THR A 63 -12.33 3.34 5.95
CA THR A 63 -12.28 4.70 5.42
C THR A 63 -11.94 5.70 6.51
N THR A 64 -11.24 6.79 6.16
CA THR A 64 -10.99 7.89 7.09
C THR A 64 -12.31 8.57 7.45
N LYS A 65 -12.41 9.08 8.68
CA LYS A 65 -13.58 9.86 9.08
C LYS A 65 -13.66 11.14 8.25
N ALA A 66 -14.84 11.46 7.78
CA ALA A 66 -15.11 12.73 7.10
C ALA A 66 -14.66 13.90 8.00
N LYS A 67 -14.02 14.92 7.40
CA LYS A 67 -13.49 16.10 8.08
C LYS A 67 -12.35 15.85 9.11
N HIS A 68 -11.65 14.69 9.02
CA HIS A 68 -10.47 14.40 9.85
C HIS A 68 -9.23 14.19 8.97
N PRO A 69 -8.67 15.26 8.35
CA PRO A 69 -7.57 15.17 7.36
C PRO A 69 -6.27 14.58 7.95
N TRP A 70 -6.05 14.70 9.25
CA TRP A 70 -4.84 14.16 9.90
C TRP A 70 -4.72 12.64 9.84
N THR A 71 -5.81 11.90 9.58
CA THR A 71 -5.77 10.45 9.45
C THR A 71 -5.04 9.99 8.19
N ASN A 72 -4.91 10.86 7.17
CA ASN A 72 -4.16 10.62 5.93
C ASN A 72 -2.74 11.24 5.93
N GLY A 73 -2.33 11.87 7.02
CA GLY A 73 -1.09 12.65 7.08
C GLY A 73 0.18 11.86 6.73
N GLN A 74 0.22 10.54 6.95
CA GLN A 74 1.38 9.71 6.58
C GLN A 74 1.46 9.53 5.06
N VAL A 75 0.34 9.24 4.39
CA VAL A 75 0.25 9.09 2.93
C VAL A 75 0.57 10.42 2.24
N GLU A 76 0.00 11.52 2.73
CA GLU A 76 0.28 12.87 2.21
C GLU A 76 1.75 13.24 2.34
N ARG A 77 2.39 12.93 3.47
CA ARG A 77 3.82 13.14 3.68
C ARG A 77 4.67 12.31 2.71
N MET A 78 4.31 11.04 2.50
CA MET A 78 5.02 10.19 1.54
C MET A 78 4.83 10.68 0.11
N ASN A 79 3.62 11.05 -0.28
CA ASN A 79 3.33 11.64 -1.58
C ASN A 79 4.13 12.94 -1.81
N ARG A 80 4.25 13.79 -0.79
CA ARG A 80 5.10 14.99 -0.85
C ARG A 80 6.57 14.60 -1.05
N THR A 81 7.07 13.67 -0.27
CA THR A 81 8.46 13.20 -0.35
C THR A 81 8.79 12.67 -1.76
N ILE A 82 7.88 11.88 -2.35
CA ILE A 82 8.04 11.37 -3.72
C ILE A 82 8.02 12.53 -4.73
N LYS A 83 7.03 13.42 -4.66
CA LYS A 83 6.91 14.57 -5.57
C LYS A 83 8.11 15.51 -5.50
N ASP A 84 8.61 15.79 -4.30
CA ASP A 84 9.78 16.67 -4.08
C ASP A 84 11.07 16.05 -4.64
N ALA A 85 11.18 14.74 -4.65
CA ALA A 85 12.33 14.02 -5.21
C ALA A 85 12.22 13.77 -6.72
N THR A 86 11.04 13.93 -7.32
CA THR A 86 10.79 13.57 -8.72
C THR A 86 10.19 14.75 -9.51
N VAL A 87 8.89 14.77 -9.71
CA VAL A 87 8.18 15.67 -10.65
C VAL A 87 8.28 17.16 -10.32
N LYS A 88 8.61 17.54 -9.10
CA LYS A 88 8.88 18.94 -8.75
C LYS A 88 10.31 19.39 -9.04
N ARG A 89 11.25 18.44 -9.23
CA ARG A 89 12.67 18.71 -9.41
C ARG A 89 13.14 18.44 -10.83
N PHE A 90 12.52 17.49 -11.52
CA PHE A 90 12.96 17.00 -12.82
C PHE A 90 11.83 17.07 -13.84
N TYR A 91 12.20 17.40 -15.07
CA TYR A 91 11.34 17.29 -16.24
C TYR A 91 11.57 15.92 -16.90
N TYR A 92 10.48 15.27 -17.30
CA TYR A 92 10.52 13.95 -17.93
C TYR A 92 10.02 14.01 -19.36
N GLN A 93 10.76 13.46 -20.28
CA GLN A 93 10.40 13.39 -21.70
C GLN A 93 9.39 12.27 -22.01
N SER A 94 9.29 11.26 -21.12
CA SER A 94 8.38 10.14 -21.28
C SER A 94 7.91 9.59 -19.93
N HIS A 95 6.76 8.88 -19.95
CA HIS A 95 6.28 8.15 -18.79
C HIS A 95 7.25 7.06 -18.31
N ASP A 96 7.98 6.44 -19.23
CA ASP A 96 8.94 5.40 -18.88
C ASP A 96 10.17 5.95 -18.15
N GLN A 97 10.60 7.16 -18.51
CA GLN A 97 11.65 7.86 -17.76
C GLN A 97 11.19 8.17 -16.33
N LEU A 98 9.95 8.65 -16.16
CA LEU A 98 9.37 8.89 -14.84
C LEU A 98 9.25 7.59 -14.04
N ARG A 99 8.77 6.50 -14.65
CA ARG A 99 8.64 5.20 -13.98
C ARG A 99 9.98 4.66 -13.49
N ARG A 100 11.03 4.73 -14.31
CA ARG A 100 12.38 4.32 -13.90
C ARG A 100 12.87 5.14 -12.73
N HIS A 101 12.79 6.46 -12.82
CA HIS A 101 13.23 7.33 -11.72
C HIS A 101 12.42 7.11 -10.42
N LEU A 102 11.12 6.85 -10.52
CA LEU A 102 10.30 6.47 -9.36
C LEU A 102 10.75 5.14 -8.75
N ALA A 103 11.05 4.13 -9.58
CA ALA A 103 11.54 2.84 -9.11
C ALA A 103 12.90 2.98 -8.40
N ASP A 104 13.84 3.74 -8.99
CA ASP A 104 15.14 4.03 -8.39
C ASP A 104 15.00 4.78 -7.07
N PHE A 105 14.12 5.78 -7.03
CA PHE A 105 13.83 6.52 -5.80
C PHE A 105 13.27 5.62 -4.70
N VAL A 106 12.28 4.79 -5.02
CA VAL A 106 11.66 3.86 -4.05
C VAL A 106 12.67 2.86 -3.54
N THR A 107 13.52 2.33 -4.41
CA THR A 107 14.62 1.44 -4.05
C THR A 107 15.60 2.12 -3.10
N ALA A 108 16.09 3.29 -3.46
CA ALA A 108 16.99 4.07 -2.60
C ALA A 108 16.34 4.42 -1.25
N TYR A 109 15.05 4.74 -1.24
CA TYR A 109 14.31 5.03 -0.03
C TYR A 109 14.20 3.80 0.88
N ASN A 110 13.82 2.66 0.32
CA ASN A 110 13.59 1.44 1.10
C ASN A 110 14.87 0.82 1.64
N PHE A 111 15.95 0.87 0.89
CA PHE A 111 17.21 0.20 1.25
C PHE A 111 18.27 1.13 1.84
N GLY A 112 18.20 2.43 1.56
CA GLY A 112 19.22 3.39 1.98
C GLY A 112 18.79 4.43 3.00
N ARG A 113 17.51 4.82 3.02
CA ARG A 113 17.04 5.91 3.88
C ARG A 113 16.74 5.47 5.30
N ARG A 114 17.54 5.91 6.26
CA ARG A 114 17.30 5.69 7.69
C ARG A 114 16.23 6.64 8.23
N LEU A 115 15.22 6.09 8.93
CA LEU A 115 14.07 6.82 9.42
C LEU A 115 14.06 6.87 10.95
N LYS A 116 13.92 8.07 11.53
CA LYS A 116 13.78 8.24 12.99
C LYS A 116 12.58 7.48 13.55
N THR A 117 11.46 7.45 12.81
CA THR A 117 10.24 6.72 13.16
C THR A 117 10.43 5.21 13.21
N LEU A 118 11.45 4.68 12.53
CA LEU A 118 11.84 3.27 12.55
C LEU A 118 13.10 3.04 13.42
N LYS A 119 13.35 3.92 14.37
CA LYS A 119 14.49 3.84 15.31
C LYS A 119 15.86 3.82 14.59
N GLY A 120 15.97 4.57 13.49
CA GLY A 120 17.20 4.65 12.69
C GLY A 120 17.38 3.51 11.68
N LEU A 121 16.44 2.60 11.56
CA LEU A 121 16.45 1.56 10.54
C LEU A 121 15.95 2.10 9.19
N THR A 122 16.37 1.46 8.10
CA THR A 122 15.72 1.62 6.81
C THR A 122 14.37 0.88 6.80
N PRO A 123 13.42 1.22 5.91
CA PRO A 123 12.19 0.44 5.75
C PRO A 123 12.45 -1.07 5.56
N TYR A 124 13.44 -1.42 4.75
CA TYR A 124 13.81 -2.81 4.51
C TYR A 124 14.35 -3.51 5.78
N GLU A 125 15.30 -2.89 6.49
CA GLU A 125 15.83 -3.43 7.77
C GLU A 125 14.70 -3.62 8.80
N PHE A 126 13.74 -2.70 8.84
CA PHE A 126 12.58 -2.80 9.74
C PHE A 126 11.70 -4.02 9.39
N ILE A 127 11.42 -4.25 8.11
CA ILE A 127 10.65 -5.42 7.64
C ILE A 127 11.40 -6.72 7.95
N CYS A 128 12.70 -6.80 7.71
CA CYS A 128 13.51 -7.98 8.04
C CYS A 128 13.51 -8.27 9.55
N LYS A 129 13.60 -7.22 10.38
CA LYS A 129 13.49 -7.36 11.83
C LYS A 129 12.12 -7.87 12.28
N ALA A 130 11.06 -7.36 11.65
CA ALA A 130 9.69 -7.82 11.92
C ALA A 130 9.52 -9.30 11.52
N TRP A 131 10.09 -9.71 10.38
CA TRP A 131 10.06 -11.12 9.94
C TRP A 131 10.78 -12.05 10.92
N LEU A 132 11.94 -11.64 11.44
CA LEU A 132 12.68 -12.44 12.43
C LEU A 132 11.90 -12.67 13.71
N SER A 133 11.05 -11.72 14.12
CA SER A 133 10.25 -11.82 15.35
C SER A 133 8.86 -12.43 15.15
N GLN A 134 8.28 -12.33 13.95
CA GLN A 134 6.91 -12.74 13.64
C GLN A 134 6.82 -13.29 12.20
N PRO A 135 7.52 -14.38 11.86
CA PRO A 135 7.58 -14.91 10.49
C PRO A 135 6.21 -15.37 9.96
N GLU A 136 5.31 -15.76 10.84
CA GLU A 136 3.93 -16.17 10.51
C GLU A 136 3.07 -15.06 9.87
N ARG A 137 3.47 -13.81 10.00
CA ARG A 137 2.79 -12.67 9.39
C ARG A 137 3.20 -12.43 7.94
N PHE A 138 4.17 -13.18 7.46
CA PHE A 138 4.76 -12.99 6.13
C PHE A 138 4.37 -14.14 5.20
N SER A 139 4.13 -13.80 3.94
CA SER A 139 3.91 -14.75 2.85
C SER A 139 5.21 -15.16 2.17
N LEU A 140 6.24 -14.32 2.25
CA LEU A 140 7.55 -14.53 1.64
C LEU A 140 8.65 -14.10 2.61
N ASN A 141 9.83 -14.75 2.51
CA ASN A 141 11.01 -14.34 3.27
C ASN A 141 11.58 -13.04 2.68
N PRO A 142 11.52 -11.90 3.39
CA PRO A 142 11.99 -10.61 2.87
C PRO A 142 13.52 -10.57 2.65
N LEU A 143 14.29 -11.44 3.29
CA LEU A 143 15.75 -11.53 3.11
C LEU A 143 16.13 -11.99 1.70
N GLN A 144 15.22 -12.64 0.98
CA GLN A 144 15.43 -13.07 -0.41
C GLN A 144 15.15 -11.96 -1.43
N GLN A 145 14.69 -10.80 -1.01
CA GLN A 145 14.34 -9.66 -1.87
C GLN A 145 15.44 -8.58 -1.93
N MET A 146 16.68 -8.91 -1.58
CA MET A 146 17.77 -7.94 -1.67
C MET A 146 18.06 -7.56 -3.14
N PRO A 147 18.10 -6.26 -3.49
CA PRO A 147 18.52 -5.83 -4.80
C PRO A 147 19.97 -6.31 -5.07
N GLY A 148 20.19 -6.96 -6.21
CA GLY A 148 21.51 -7.39 -6.65
C GLY A 148 21.92 -8.82 -6.26
N LEU A 149 21.10 -9.59 -5.55
CA LEU A 149 21.36 -11.01 -5.27
C LEU A 149 20.65 -11.98 -6.22
N ASN A 150 19.76 -11.48 -7.07
CA ASN A 150 19.00 -12.26 -8.06
C ASN A 150 19.35 -11.79 -9.49
N THR A 151 20.62 -11.69 -9.80
CA THR A 151 21.10 -11.60 -11.21
C THR A 151 21.66 -12.93 -11.64
#